data_eada07ac94e8948151a786764bdae7c6
#
_entry.id   eada07ac94e8948151a786764bdae7c6
#
_cell.length_a   1.000
_cell.length_b   1.000
_cell.length_c   1.000
_cell.angle_alpha   90.00
_cell.angle_beta   90.00
_cell.angle_gamma   90.00
#
_symmetry.space_group_name_H-M   'P 1'
#
loop_
_entity.id
_entity.type
_entity.pdbx_description
1 polymer ?
#
loop_
_entity_poly.entity_id
_entity_poly.type
_entity_poly.pdbx_seq_one_letter_code
_entity_poly.pdbx_strand_id
1 'polypeptide(L)'
;ERTCTMQDICAAMAYLTRWGGSAALVHRPERLSELLCALTAAGLEPKRLRTVAHTAHAAPSLVLVEARRGGKPGLKLLPPLALCAPDGTDSEEIRRIYHRRT
;
A
#
# COMPACT_ATOMS: atom_id res chain seq x y z
N GLU A 1 11.41 -25.72 4.99
CA GLU A 1 11.09 -24.56 4.21
C GLU A 1 10.83 -23.34 5.06
N ARG A 2 11.32 -22.22 4.65
CA ARG A 2 11.08 -21.03 5.43
C ARG A 2 10.61 -19.92 4.54
N THR A 3 9.74 -19.11 5.09
CA THR A 3 9.21 -17.96 4.41
C THR A 3 9.79 -16.70 5.02
N CYS A 4 9.84 -15.65 4.25
CA CYS A 4 10.28 -14.36 4.76
C CYS A 4 9.23 -13.80 5.69
N THR A 5 9.68 -13.23 6.80
CA THR A 5 8.79 -12.50 7.68
C THR A 5 8.53 -11.13 7.09
N MET A 6 7.51 -10.47 7.62
CA MET A 6 7.24 -9.10 7.21
C MET A 6 8.42 -8.18 7.52
N GLN A 7 9.09 -8.43 8.64
CA GLN A 7 10.28 -7.67 9.00
C GLN A 7 11.40 -7.87 7.98
N ASP A 8 11.58 -9.10 7.49
CA ASP A 8 12.59 -9.38 6.48
C ASP A 8 12.29 -8.62 5.19
N ILE A 9 11.03 -8.60 4.77
CA ILE A 9 10.63 -7.91 3.56
C ILE A 9 10.87 -6.41 3.70
N CYS A 10 10.49 -5.84 4.83
CA CYS A 10 10.67 -4.40 5.03
C CYS A 10 12.14 -4.02 5.14
N ALA A 11 12.95 -4.87 5.76
CA ALA A 11 14.39 -4.62 5.83
C ALA A 11 15.02 -4.65 4.43
N ALA A 12 14.60 -5.59 3.58
CA ALA A 12 15.09 -5.66 2.22
C ALA A 12 14.67 -4.43 1.42
N MET A 13 13.42 -4.01 1.60
CA MET A 13 12.94 -2.81 0.93
C MET A 13 13.75 -1.58 1.34
N ALA A 14 14.03 -1.46 2.63
CA ALA A 14 14.81 -0.33 3.12
C ALA A 14 16.22 -0.35 2.54
N TYR A 15 16.80 -1.53 2.45
CA TYR A 15 18.15 -1.67 1.92
C TYR A 15 18.19 -1.25 0.44
N LEU A 16 17.16 -1.61 -0.32
CA LEU A 16 17.13 -1.31 -1.76
C LEU A 16 16.66 0.11 -2.06
N THR A 17 16.04 0.77 -1.10
CA THR A 17 15.51 2.11 -1.30
C THR A 17 16.56 3.13 -0.87
N ARG A 18 16.94 4.00 -1.77
CA ARG A 18 17.92 5.02 -1.40
C ARG A 18 17.29 6.02 -0.42
N TRP A 19 18.16 6.70 0.30
CA TRP A 19 17.73 7.70 1.28
C TRP A 19 16.87 8.75 0.60
N GLY A 20 15.71 9.03 1.19
CA GLY A 20 14.78 9.97 0.61
C GLY A 20 13.89 9.38 -0.47
N GLY A 21 14.16 8.15 -0.90
CA GLY A 21 13.34 7.49 -1.88
C GLY A 21 12.10 6.87 -1.28
N SER A 22 11.21 6.39 -2.14
CA SER A 22 9.93 5.80 -1.72
C SER A 22 9.86 4.36 -2.15
N ALA A 23 9.11 3.58 -1.39
CA ALA A 23 8.79 2.21 -1.74
C ALA A 23 7.32 2.00 -1.45
N ALA A 24 6.67 1.15 -2.25
CA ALA A 24 5.25 0.89 -2.08
C ALA A 24 5.03 -0.61 -2.06
N LEU A 25 4.04 -1.05 -1.29
CA LEU A 25 3.70 -2.45 -1.25
C LEU A 25 2.22 -2.64 -1.02
N VAL A 26 1.75 -3.86 -1.33
CA VAL A 26 0.36 -4.25 -1.18
C VAL A 26 0.31 -5.36 -0.15
N HIS A 27 -0.67 -5.30 0.74
CA HIS A 27 -0.81 -6.33 1.76
C HIS A 27 -2.27 -6.47 2.15
N ARG A 28 -2.55 -7.48 2.97
CA ARG A 28 -3.90 -7.71 3.46
C ARG A 28 -4.23 -6.73 4.57
N PRO A 29 -5.48 -6.26 4.65
CA PRO A 29 -5.84 -5.27 5.68
C PRO A 29 -5.67 -5.78 7.10
N GLU A 30 -5.90 -7.07 7.33
CA GLU A 30 -5.82 -7.59 8.70
C GLU A 30 -4.41 -7.59 9.24
N ARG A 31 -3.40 -7.42 8.40
CA ARG A 31 -2.01 -7.36 8.84
C ARG A 31 -1.45 -5.94 8.77
N LEU A 32 -2.32 -4.96 8.63
CA LEU A 32 -1.87 -3.58 8.46
C LEU A 32 -1.06 -3.08 9.65
N SER A 33 -1.52 -3.41 10.86
CA SER A 33 -0.82 -2.97 12.06
C SER A 33 0.61 -3.49 12.10
N GLU A 34 0.78 -4.77 11.80
CA GLU A 34 2.10 -5.38 11.76
C GLU A 34 2.97 -4.75 10.66
N LEU A 35 2.36 -4.48 9.51
CA LEU A 35 3.07 -3.90 8.38
C LEU A 35 3.60 -2.50 8.71
N LEU A 36 2.76 -1.66 9.31
CA LEU A 36 3.18 -0.31 9.64
C LEU A 36 4.31 -0.32 10.68
N CYS A 37 4.22 -1.21 11.66
CA CYS A 37 5.29 -1.33 12.65
C CYS A 37 6.59 -1.79 12.00
N ALA A 38 6.51 -2.77 11.10
CA ALA A 38 7.70 -3.30 10.44
C ALA A 38 8.35 -2.25 9.54
N LEU A 39 7.54 -1.47 8.84
CA LEU A 39 8.09 -0.40 7.99
C LEU A 39 8.83 0.63 8.83
N THR A 40 8.20 1.08 9.92
CA THR A 40 8.82 2.06 10.79
C THR A 40 10.12 1.53 11.40
N ALA A 41 10.11 0.28 11.83
CA ALA A 41 11.30 -0.32 12.43
C ALA A 41 12.43 -0.44 11.41
N ALA A 42 12.11 -0.58 10.13
CA ALA A 42 13.11 -0.70 9.08
C ALA A 42 13.61 0.67 8.58
N GLY A 43 13.06 1.76 9.10
CA GLY A 43 13.46 3.09 8.64
C GLY A 43 12.65 3.61 7.48
N LEU A 44 11.52 2.97 7.20
CA LEU A 44 10.62 3.39 6.14
C LEU A 44 9.38 3.98 6.79
N GLU A 45 9.22 5.29 6.69
CA GLU A 45 8.08 5.95 7.31
C GLU A 45 6.87 5.88 6.38
N PRO A 46 5.77 5.26 6.83
CA PRO A 46 4.56 5.22 5.98
C PRO A 46 4.04 6.62 5.74
N LYS A 47 3.87 6.97 4.49
CA LYS A 47 3.46 8.33 4.12
C LYS A 47 2.07 8.36 3.50
N ARG A 48 1.67 7.32 2.79
CA ARG A 48 0.36 7.25 2.16
C ARG A 48 -0.21 5.86 2.31
N LEU A 49 -1.50 5.79 2.56
CA LEU A 49 -2.20 4.53 2.70
C LEU A 49 -3.50 4.61 1.93
N ARG A 50 -3.80 3.58 1.15
CA ARG A 50 -5.02 3.52 0.38
C ARG A 50 -5.58 2.11 0.47
N THR A 51 -6.88 2.01 0.72
CA THR A 51 -7.54 0.70 0.73
C THR A 51 -8.08 0.39 -0.66
N VAL A 52 -8.12 -0.89 -0.98
CA VAL A 52 -8.64 -1.37 -2.25
C VAL A 52 -9.76 -2.36 -1.95
N ALA A 53 -10.93 -2.14 -2.53
CA ALA A 53 -12.08 -2.99 -2.34
C ALA A 53 -12.66 -3.37 -3.70
N HIS A 54 -13.40 -4.48 -3.72
CA HIS A 54 -14.02 -4.92 -4.97
C HIS A 54 -15.06 -3.90 -5.45
N THR A 55 -15.90 -3.43 -4.55
CA THR A 55 -16.83 -2.34 -4.85
C THR A 55 -16.74 -1.31 -3.74
N ALA A 56 -17.37 -0.15 -3.97
CA ALA A 56 -17.33 0.94 -3.00
C ALA A 56 -17.99 0.57 -1.66
N HIS A 57 -18.89 -0.40 -1.68
CA HIS A 57 -19.61 -0.81 -0.47
C HIS A 57 -19.02 -2.07 0.18
N ALA A 58 -18.04 -2.68 -0.45
CA ALA A 58 -17.44 -3.89 0.08
C ALA A 58 -16.33 -3.53 1.07
N ALA A 59 -16.04 -4.45 1.99
CA ALA A 59 -14.91 -4.28 2.88
C ALA A 59 -13.61 -4.32 2.07
N PRO A 60 -12.58 -3.58 2.48
CA PRO A 60 -11.31 -3.60 1.76
C PRO A 60 -10.71 -5.00 1.72
N SER A 61 -10.22 -5.38 0.56
CA SER A 61 -9.54 -6.66 0.40
C SER A 61 -8.02 -6.51 0.39
N LEU A 62 -7.51 -5.32 0.11
CA LEU A 62 -6.08 -5.04 0.08
C LEU A 62 -5.83 -3.63 0.60
N VAL A 63 -4.60 -3.39 1.03
CA VAL A 63 -4.14 -2.04 1.35
C VAL A 63 -2.88 -1.76 0.56
N LEU A 64 -2.77 -0.54 0.07
CA LEU A 64 -1.58 -0.05 -0.59
C LEU A 64 -0.90 0.91 0.36
N VAL A 65 0.37 0.69 0.64
CA VAL A 65 1.12 1.55 1.55
C VAL A 65 2.35 2.04 0.83
N GLU A 66 2.52 3.35 0.82
CA GLU A 66 3.73 3.96 0.30
C GLU A 66 4.52 4.52 1.47
N ALA A 67 5.78 4.15 1.56
CA ALA A 67 6.65 4.57 2.64
C ALA A 67 7.88 5.24 2.08
N ARG A 68 8.46 6.15 2.86
CA ARG A 68 9.62 6.91 2.44
C ARG A 68 10.78 6.64 3.38
N ARG A 69 11.94 6.33 2.82
CA ARG A 69 13.11 6.08 3.63
C ARG A 69 13.63 7.39 4.21
N GLY A 70 13.72 7.46 5.54
CA GLY A 70 14.15 8.68 6.21
C GLY A 70 13.08 9.76 6.24
N GLY A 71 11.82 9.40 5.95
CA GLY A 71 10.75 10.38 5.99
C GLY A 71 10.37 10.79 7.39
N LYS A 72 9.72 11.93 7.50
CA LYS A 72 9.21 12.42 8.76
C LYS A 72 7.84 11.80 9.03
N PRO A 73 7.41 11.70 10.28
CA PRO A 73 6.09 11.18 10.60
C PRO A 73 4.97 11.95 9.90
N GLY A 74 3.89 11.26 9.61
CA GLY A 74 2.74 11.87 8.98
C GLY A 74 2.17 10.98 7.91
N LEU A 75 1.13 10.21 8.25
CA LEU A 75 0.49 9.29 7.32
C LEU A 75 -0.74 9.95 6.72
N LYS A 76 -0.83 9.94 5.41
CA LYS A 76 -1.99 10.49 4.71
C LYS A 76 -2.86 9.35 4.22
N LEU A 77 -4.13 9.37 4.63
CA LEU A 77 -5.09 8.37 4.18
C LEU A 77 -5.74 8.88 2.90
N LEU A 78 -5.59 8.11 1.83
CA LEU A 78 -6.15 8.48 0.54
C LEU A 78 -7.55 7.89 0.39
N PRO A 79 -8.37 8.43 -0.53
CA PRO A 79 -9.69 7.84 -0.76
C PRO A 79 -9.59 6.38 -1.18
N PRO A 80 -10.55 5.54 -0.76
CA PRO A 80 -10.52 4.13 -1.13
C PRO A 80 -10.64 3.95 -2.64
N LEU A 81 -9.98 2.92 -3.14
CA LEU A 81 -10.07 2.55 -4.55
C LEU A 81 -11.03 1.39 -4.70
N ALA A 82 -12.09 1.58 -5.49
CA ALA A 82 -13.01 0.51 -5.84
C ALA A 82 -12.63 -0.04 -7.20
N LEU A 83 -12.51 -1.36 -7.29
CA LEU A 83 -12.12 -2.00 -8.55
C LEU A 83 -13.28 -2.05 -9.53
N CYS A 84 -14.50 -2.24 -9.02
CA CYS A 84 -15.69 -2.35 -9.86
C CYS A 84 -16.74 -1.35 -9.41
N ALA A 85 -17.52 -0.86 -10.39
CA ALA A 85 -18.69 -0.07 -10.08
C ALA A 85 -19.79 -0.97 -9.50
N PRO A 86 -20.83 -0.41 -8.86
CA PRO A 86 -21.88 -1.24 -8.26
C PRO A 86 -22.56 -2.18 -9.23
N ASP A 87 -22.54 -1.87 -10.53
CA ASP A 87 -23.16 -2.73 -11.55
C ASP A 87 -22.22 -3.81 -12.06
N GLY A 88 -21.03 -3.95 -11.49
CA GLY A 88 -20.08 -4.99 -11.88
C GLY A 88 -19.09 -4.61 -12.95
N THR A 89 -19.18 -3.41 -13.51
CA THR A 89 -18.20 -2.94 -14.48
C THR A 89 -17.01 -2.32 -13.75
N ASP A 90 -15.93 -2.07 -14.51
CA ASP A 90 -14.77 -1.39 -13.93
C ASP A 90 -15.18 -0.01 -13.42
N SER A 91 -14.63 0.37 -12.28
CA SER A 91 -14.90 1.70 -11.75
C SER A 91 -14.28 2.75 -12.66
N GLU A 92 -14.80 3.96 -12.54
CA GLU A 92 -14.28 5.07 -13.33
C GLU A 92 -12.81 5.32 -13.06
N GLU A 93 -12.40 5.16 -11.81
CA GLU A 93 -11.01 5.36 -11.43
C GLU A 93 -10.10 4.32 -12.07
N ILE A 94 -10.54 3.06 -12.12
CA ILE A 94 -9.77 2.00 -12.76
C ILE A 94 -9.65 2.26 -14.25
N ARG A 95 -10.71 2.70 -14.90
CA ARG A 95 -10.65 3.01 -16.32
C ARG A 95 -9.66 4.15 -16.59
N ARG A 96 -9.62 5.14 -15.74
CA ARG A 96 -8.67 6.23 -15.89
C ARG A 96 -7.23 5.74 -15.77
N ILE A 97 -6.99 4.84 -14.84
CA ILE A 97 -5.65 4.29 -14.66
C ILE A 97 -5.20 3.54 -15.90
N TYR A 98 -6.06 2.70 -16.46
CA TYR A 98 -5.72 1.96 -17.67
C TYR A 98 -5.44 2.89 -18.85
N HIS A 99 -6.27 3.90 -19.03
CA HIS A 99 -6.11 4.82 -20.15
C HIS A 99 -4.83 5.64 -20.03
N ARG A 100 -4.39 5.91 -18.81
CA ARG A 100 -3.17 6.69 -18.61
C ARG A 100 -1.92 5.89 -18.93
N ARG A 101 -2.01 4.59 -18.96
CA ARG A 101 -0.86 3.75 -19.21
C ARG A 101 -0.57 3.55 -20.68
N THR A 102 -1.49 3.90 -21.52
CA THR A 102 -1.26 3.84 -22.94
C THR A 102 -0.67 5.16 -23.44
#